data_b4127fe780569bfa34b0ef108c9a9b21
#
_entry.id   b4127fe780569bfa34b0ef108c9a9b21
#
_cell.length_a   1.000
_cell.length_b   1.000
_cell.length_c   1.000
_cell.angle_alpha   90.00
_cell.angle_beta   90.00
_cell.angle_gamma   90.00
#
_symmetry.space_group_name_H-M   'P 1'
#
loop_
_entity.id
_entity.type
_entity.pdbx_description
1 polymer ?
#
loop_
_entity_poly.entity_id
_entity_poly.type
_entity_poly.pdbx_seq_one_letter_code
_entity_poly.pdbx_strand_id
1 'polypeptide(L)'
;RRVLSFGLTPFLTIAPDSIMLIILNTVLQRYGGPGEGDILVTCATIVQSWFLLISMPLGGITLGCQPIIAFNYGAGAVQRVRRAMKGIVGLCLAFCAVMLLLSHVLSPAFAGLFTQNSELAGRSVTYIKYFTAGILFLAIQYPLVDELTALGQVRLALSCSVFRKCLFTAGLLLLPALAGAEHTFWAETIADVVSACVTSAFFLWLFPKALRRREEAVRQWGQPPQ
;
A
#
# COMPACT_ATOMS: atom_id res chain seq x y z
N ARG A 1 3.49 28.33 -13.79
CA ARG A 1 2.32 27.46 -13.97
C ARG A 1 2.69 25.98 -14.16
N ARG A 2 3.66 25.64 -15.06
CA ARG A 2 4.08 24.24 -15.27
C ARG A 2 4.67 23.59 -14.00
N VAL A 3 5.54 24.30 -13.26
CA VAL A 3 6.14 23.81 -12.01
C VAL A 3 5.05 23.48 -10.94
N LEU A 4 4.06 24.37 -10.80
CA LEU A 4 2.93 24.15 -9.90
C LEU A 4 2.11 22.90 -10.29
N SER A 5 1.88 22.71 -11.59
CA SER A 5 1.18 21.53 -12.11
C SER A 5 1.94 20.21 -11.81
N PHE A 6 3.26 20.21 -11.93
CA PHE A 6 4.09 19.05 -11.57
C PHE A 6 4.13 18.79 -10.06
N GLY A 7 4.11 19.83 -9.23
CA GLY A 7 4.06 19.71 -7.77
C GLY A 7 2.67 19.28 -7.24
N LEU A 8 1.61 19.57 -7.97
CA LEU A 8 0.24 19.22 -7.56
C LEU A 8 0.01 17.70 -7.55
N THR A 9 0.62 16.96 -8.46
CA THR A 9 0.46 15.49 -8.55
C THR A 9 0.97 14.76 -7.29
N PRO A 10 2.22 14.94 -6.83
CA PRO A 10 2.68 14.33 -5.58
C PRO A 10 1.92 14.86 -4.37
N PHE A 11 1.51 16.13 -4.35
CA PHE A 11 0.69 16.68 -3.29
C PHE A 11 -0.65 15.94 -3.16
N LEU A 12 -1.37 15.75 -4.27
CA LEU A 12 -2.65 15.02 -4.29
C LEU A 12 -2.50 13.53 -3.94
N THR A 13 -1.30 12.99 -4.04
CA THR A 13 -1.02 11.60 -3.65
C THR A 13 -0.75 11.47 -2.16
N ILE A 14 -0.04 12.44 -1.56
CA ILE A 14 0.41 12.40 -0.15
C ILE A 14 -0.62 13.02 0.79
N ALA A 15 -1.30 14.12 0.37
CA ALA A 15 -2.26 14.82 1.22
C ALA A 15 -3.39 13.91 1.78
N PRO A 16 -3.94 12.94 1.04
CA PRO A 16 -4.92 12.01 1.57
C PRO A 16 -4.39 11.19 2.76
N ASP A 17 -3.10 10.83 2.79
CA ASP A 17 -2.53 10.03 3.88
C ASP A 17 -2.53 10.81 5.20
N SER A 18 -2.23 12.12 5.13
CA SER A 18 -2.33 13.01 6.29
C SER A 18 -3.77 13.16 6.79
N ILE A 19 -4.73 13.28 5.87
CA ILE A 19 -6.17 13.34 6.20
C ILE A 19 -6.61 12.03 6.88
N MET A 20 -6.18 10.89 6.37
CA MET A 20 -6.51 9.59 6.93
C MET A 20 -5.96 9.43 8.36
N LEU A 21 -4.75 9.94 8.63
CA LEU A 21 -4.18 9.95 9.98
C LEU A 21 -5.00 10.82 10.94
N ILE A 22 -5.46 11.99 10.51
CA ILE A 22 -6.35 12.85 11.29
C ILE A 22 -7.67 12.15 11.59
N ILE A 23 -8.27 11.50 10.59
CA ILE A 23 -9.50 10.72 10.76
C ILE A 23 -9.28 9.59 11.76
N LEU A 24 -8.21 8.82 11.63
CA LEU A 24 -7.86 7.73 12.54
C LEU A 24 -7.81 8.22 13.99
N ASN A 25 -7.03 9.27 14.27
CA ASN A 25 -6.87 9.82 15.61
C ASN A 25 -8.20 10.36 16.16
N THR A 26 -8.98 11.08 15.34
CA THR A 26 -10.28 11.62 15.74
C THR A 26 -11.28 10.52 16.07
N VAL A 27 -11.31 9.45 15.28
CA VAL A 27 -12.20 8.31 15.48
C VAL A 27 -11.82 7.56 16.76
N LEU A 28 -10.54 7.26 16.96
CA LEU A 28 -10.07 6.56 18.17
C LEU A 28 -10.38 7.37 19.43
N GLN A 29 -10.20 8.70 19.39
CA GLN A 29 -10.49 9.56 20.51
C GLN A 29 -12.00 9.65 20.80
N ARG A 30 -12.82 9.73 19.75
CA ARG A 30 -14.29 9.84 19.89
C ARG A 30 -14.93 8.55 20.40
N TYR A 31 -14.53 7.41 19.87
CA TYR A 31 -15.14 6.10 20.20
C TYR A 31 -14.49 5.43 21.41
N GLY A 32 -13.23 5.76 21.76
CA GLY A 32 -12.57 5.32 22.97
C GLY A 32 -13.09 6.02 24.23
N GLY A 33 -13.58 7.25 24.10
CA GLY A 33 -14.07 8.04 25.24
C GLY A 33 -12.95 8.58 26.14
N PRO A 34 -13.31 9.17 27.31
CA PRO A 34 -12.35 9.81 28.21
C PRO A 34 -11.32 8.82 28.76
N GLY A 35 -10.02 9.12 28.55
CA GLY A 35 -8.90 8.31 29.03
C GLY A 35 -8.52 7.17 28.11
N GLU A 36 -9.47 6.37 27.66
CA GLU A 36 -9.22 5.24 26.76
C GLU A 36 -8.87 5.72 25.33
N GLY A 37 -9.49 6.82 24.85
CA GLY A 37 -9.19 7.41 23.56
C GLY A 37 -7.72 7.84 23.43
N ASP A 38 -7.14 8.44 24.48
CA ASP A 38 -5.73 8.86 24.49
C ASP A 38 -4.78 7.64 24.45
N ILE A 39 -5.15 6.56 25.13
CA ILE A 39 -4.42 5.28 25.08
C ILE A 39 -4.43 4.72 23.67
N LEU A 40 -5.61 4.68 23.02
CA LEU A 40 -5.76 4.16 21.65
C LEU A 40 -5.01 5.01 20.63
N VAL A 41 -5.00 6.34 20.75
CA VAL A 41 -4.21 7.23 19.87
C VAL A 41 -2.71 7.00 20.08
N THR A 42 -2.26 6.79 21.31
CA THR A 42 -0.86 6.45 21.58
C THR A 42 -0.49 5.09 20.96
N CYS A 43 -1.34 4.07 21.11
CA CYS A 43 -1.16 2.78 20.43
C CYS A 43 -1.12 2.95 18.90
N ALA A 44 -2.00 3.77 18.33
CA ALA A 44 -2.03 4.03 16.89
C ALA A 44 -0.73 4.66 16.39
N THR A 45 -0.12 5.56 17.16
CA THR A 45 1.19 6.14 16.83
C THR A 45 2.29 5.08 16.76
N ILE A 46 2.31 4.14 17.70
CA ILE A 46 3.26 3.00 17.70
C ILE A 46 3.02 2.08 16.51
N VAL A 47 1.75 1.74 16.23
CA VAL A 47 1.34 0.90 15.10
C VAL A 47 1.73 1.53 13.77
N GLN A 48 1.45 2.83 13.59
CA GLN A 48 1.81 3.57 12.38
C GLN A 48 3.33 3.66 12.19
N SER A 49 4.08 3.87 13.27
CA SER A 49 5.55 3.88 13.21
C SER A 49 6.11 2.53 12.77
N TRP A 50 5.53 1.42 13.27
CA TRP A 50 5.88 0.08 12.80
C TRP A 50 5.54 -0.12 11.31
N PHE A 51 4.35 0.30 10.90
CA PHE A 51 3.91 0.18 9.51
C PHE A 51 4.78 0.99 8.54
N LEU A 52 5.31 2.15 8.95
CA LEU A 52 6.26 2.93 8.15
C LEU A 52 7.55 2.16 7.85
N LEU A 53 8.06 1.35 8.81
CA LEU A 53 9.23 0.49 8.60
C LEU A 53 8.98 -0.57 7.51
N ILE A 54 7.72 -0.87 7.22
CA ILE A 54 7.33 -1.83 6.19
C ILE A 54 7.02 -1.12 4.88
N SER A 55 6.18 -0.10 4.92
CA SER A 55 5.65 0.56 3.72
C SER A 55 6.71 1.37 2.98
N MET A 56 7.63 2.03 3.69
CA MET A 56 8.68 2.82 3.04
C MET A 56 9.68 1.97 2.23
N PRO A 57 10.28 0.89 2.77
CA PRO A 57 11.14 0.04 1.96
C PRO A 57 10.38 -0.68 0.85
N LEU A 58 9.13 -1.11 1.10
CA LEU A 58 8.28 -1.72 0.07
C LEU A 58 8.07 -0.76 -1.10
N GLY A 59 7.72 0.50 -0.83
CA GLY A 59 7.61 1.55 -1.84
C GLY A 59 8.96 1.82 -2.55
N GLY A 60 10.07 1.78 -1.82
CA GLY A 60 11.41 1.90 -2.40
C GLY A 60 11.73 0.79 -3.41
N ILE A 61 11.33 -0.45 -3.12
CA ILE A 61 11.49 -1.60 -4.03
C ILE A 61 10.67 -1.36 -5.32
N THR A 62 9.40 -1.02 -5.19
CA THR A 62 8.50 -0.88 -6.34
C THR A 62 8.85 0.31 -7.20
N LEU A 63 9.03 1.50 -6.60
CA LEU A 63 9.43 2.71 -7.32
C LEU A 63 10.81 2.58 -7.97
N GLY A 64 11.76 1.92 -7.30
CA GLY A 64 13.10 1.66 -7.85
C GLY A 64 13.08 0.73 -9.08
N CYS A 65 12.07 -0.13 -9.18
CA CYS A 65 11.91 -1.05 -10.31
C CYS A 65 11.10 -0.48 -11.47
N GLN A 66 10.33 0.60 -11.28
CA GLN A 66 9.52 1.23 -12.33
C GLN A 66 10.31 1.53 -13.62
N PRO A 67 11.52 2.11 -13.58
CA PRO A 67 12.29 2.39 -14.79
C PRO A 67 12.62 1.13 -15.60
N ILE A 68 12.85 -0.01 -14.93
CA ILE A 68 13.15 -1.30 -15.57
C ILE A 68 11.93 -1.75 -16.39
N ILE A 69 10.74 -1.68 -15.83
CA ILE A 69 9.50 -2.02 -16.51
C ILE A 69 9.22 -1.04 -17.65
N ALA A 70 9.29 0.28 -17.39
CA ALA A 70 9.02 1.31 -18.37
C ALA A 70 9.94 1.20 -19.60
N PHE A 71 11.25 1.00 -19.39
CA PHE A 71 12.23 0.85 -20.45
C PHE A 71 11.95 -0.41 -21.31
N ASN A 72 11.79 -1.57 -20.68
CA ASN A 72 11.53 -2.81 -21.40
C ASN A 72 10.16 -2.81 -22.11
N TYR A 73 9.14 -2.18 -21.51
CA TYR A 73 7.84 -1.96 -22.14
C TYR A 73 7.95 -1.03 -23.35
N GLY A 74 8.70 0.07 -23.21
CA GLY A 74 9.01 0.99 -24.31
C GLY A 74 9.67 0.30 -25.48
N ALA A 75 10.62 -0.59 -25.23
CA ALA A 75 11.33 -1.39 -26.21
C ALA A 75 10.51 -2.57 -26.81
N GLY A 76 9.28 -2.80 -26.35
CA GLY A 76 8.46 -3.96 -26.78
C GLY A 76 8.95 -5.32 -26.28
N ALA A 77 9.86 -5.34 -25.30
CA ALA A 77 10.48 -6.57 -24.77
C ALA A 77 9.54 -7.28 -23.77
N VAL A 78 8.38 -7.75 -24.26
CA VAL A 78 7.27 -8.34 -23.49
C VAL A 78 7.73 -9.43 -22.51
N GLN A 79 8.62 -10.31 -22.94
CA GLN A 79 9.14 -11.40 -22.11
C GLN A 79 9.95 -10.87 -20.92
N ARG A 80 10.73 -9.79 -21.11
CA ARG A 80 11.51 -9.14 -20.06
C ARG A 80 10.59 -8.45 -19.05
N VAL A 81 9.56 -7.75 -19.53
CA VAL A 81 8.54 -7.13 -18.66
C VAL A 81 7.87 -8.17 -17.77
N ARG A 82 7.41 -9.30 -18.35
CA ARG A 82 6.78 -10.39 -17.58
C ARG A 82 7.73 -10.99 -16.54
N ARG A 83 8.99 -11.19 -16.89
CA ARG A 83 9.99 -11.77 -15.99
C ARG A 83 10.33 -10.81 -14.86
N ALA A 84 10.53 -9.54 -15.19
CA ALA A 84 10.79 -8.49 -14.20
C ALA A 84 9.61 -8.34 -13.23
N MET A 85 8.37 -8.30 -13.74
CA MET A 85 7.16 -8.22 -12.92
C MET A 85 7.05 -9.35 -11.89
N LYS A 86 7.30 -10.60 -12.32
CA LYS A 86 7.31 -11.75 -11.41
C LYS A 86 8.40 -11.62 -10.34
N GLY A 87 9.59 -11.11 -10.72
CA GLY A 87 10.68 -10.88 -9.79
C GLY A 87 10.34 -9.81 -8.76
N ILE A 88 9.75 -8.71 -9.17
CA ILE A 88 9.35 -7.59 -8.29
C ILE A 88 8.30 -8.05 -7.28
N VAL A 89 7.23 -8.71 -7.75
CA VAL A 89 6.19 -9.26 -6.86
C VAL A 89 6.80 -10.28 -5.89
N GLY A 90 7.67 -11.17 -6.37
CA GLY A 90 8.37 -12.14 -5.54
C GLY A 90 9.23 -11.50 -4.46
N LEU A 91 9.96 -10.43 -4.79
CA LEU A 91 10.79 -9.67 -3.85
C LEU A 91 9.92 -8.95 -2.80
N CYS A 92 8.83 -8.32 -3.22
CA CYS A 92 7.89 -7.67 -2.31
C CYS A 92 7.25 -8.68 -1.34
N LEU A 93 6.83 -9.83 -1.85
CA LEU A 93 6.28 -10.91 -1.01
C LEU A 93 7.31 -11.45 -0.02
N ALA A 94 8.54 -11.70 -0.45
CA ALA A 94 9.61 -12.16 0.43
C ALA A 94 9.92 -11.13 1.53
N PHE A 95 10.03 -9.85 1.17
CA PHE A 95 10.21 -8.76 2.12
C PHE A 95 9.06 -8.69 3.14
N CYS A 96 7.82 -8.66 2.67
CA CYS A 96 6.66 -8.57 3.56
C CYS A 96 6.46 -9.84 4.41
N ALA A 97 6.82 -11.02 3.91
CA ALA A 97 6.81 -12.24 4.71
C ALA A 97 7.81 -12.16 5.87
N VAL A 98 9.03 -11.65 5.63
CA VAL A 98 10.01 -11.38 6.69
C VAL A 98 9.47 -10.36 7.68
N MET A 99 8.91 -9.24 7.19
CA MET A 99 8.34 -8.21 8.05
C MET A 99 7.15 -8.69 8.87
N LEU A 100 6.32 -9.60 8.33
CA LEU A 100 5.23 -10.23 9.06
C LEU A 100 5.76 -11.09 10.21
N LEU A 101 6.80 -11.88 9.96
CA LEU A 101 7.48 -12.67 11.03
C LEU A 101 8.08 -11.73 12.10
N LEU A 102 8.75 -10.66 11.67
CA LEU A 102 9.30 -9.65 12.59
C LEU A 102 8.19 -8.94 13.38
N SER A 103 7.02 -8.70 12.80
CA SER A 103 5.87 -8.14 13.52
C SER A 103 5.38 -9.05 14.66
N HIS A 104 5.60 -10.36 14.57
CA HIS A 104 5.24 -11.29 15.64
C HIS A 104 6.33 -11.42 16.72
N VAL A 105 7.60 -11.27 16.34
CA VAL A 105 8.75 -11.51 17.22
C VAL A 105 9.27 -10.21 17.85
N LEU A 106 9.44 -9.15 17.06
CA LEU A 106 10.09 -7.92 17.51
C LEU A 106 9.11 -6.83 17.97
N SER A 107 7.81 -6.97 17.72
CA SER A 107 6.83 -5.94 18.14
C SER A 107 6.83 -5.65 19.65
N PRO A 108 7.08 -6.63 20.59
CA PRO A 108 7.19 -6.29 22.01
C PRO A 108 8.39 -5.40 22.32
N ALA A 109 9.55 -5.73 21.73
CA ALA A 109 10.75 -4.92 21.91
C ALA A 109 10.59 -3.52 21.29
N PHE A 110 9.96 -3.44 20.13
CA PHE A 110 9.66 -2.16 19.47
C PHE A 110 8.70 -1.29 20.29
N ALA A 111 7.59 -1.85 20.78
CA ALA A 111 6.64 -1.12 21.63
C ALA A 111 7.31 -0.61 22.92
N GLY A 112 8.23 -1.39 23.51
CA GLY A 112 9.03 -1.02 24.66
C GLY A 112 9.95 0.19 24.46
N LEU A 113 10.28 0.56 23.19
CA LEU A 113 11.03 1.79 22.89
C LEU A 113 10.18 3.07 23.09
N PHE A 114 8.86 2.95 22.97
CA PHE A 114 7.94 4.08 23.05
C PHE A 114 7.33 4.26 24.45
N THR A 115 7.19 3.17 25.22
CA THR A 115 6.54 3.22 26.51
C THR A 115 7.11 2.20 27.50
N GLN A 116 7.21 2.61 28.78
CA GLN A 116 7.54 1.71 29.88
C GLN A 116 6.30 1.06 30.53
N ASN A 117 5.10 1.51 30.13
CA ASN A 117 3.85 0.93 30.62
C ASN A 117 3.61 -0.40 29.91
N SER A 118 3.68 -1.50 30.65
CA SER A 118 3.54 -2.86 30.12
C SER A 118 2.16 -3.14 29.50
N GLU A 119 1.10 -2.52 30.03
CA GLU A 119 -0.25 -2.66 29.49
C GLU A 119 -0.35 -1.98 28.12
N LEU A 120 0.10 -0.74 28.02
CA LEU A 120 0.11 0.00 26.75
C LEU A 120 0.97 -0.71 25.68
N ALA A 121 2.14 -1.19 26.08
CA ALA A 121 3.01 -1.98 25.19
C ALA A 121 2.31 -3.26 24.70
N GLY A 122 1.67 -4.01 25.59
CA GLY A 122 0.95 -5.25 25.22
C GLY A 122 -0.22 -5.01 24.27
N ARG A 123 -1.01 -3.95 24.48
CA ARG A 123 -2.09 -3.53 23.59
C ARG A 123 -1.53 -3.11 22.20
N SER A 124 -0.47 -2.31 22.19
CA SER A 124 0.19 -1.90 20.93
C SER A 124 0.69 -3.08 20.13
N VAL A 125 1.27 -4.10 20.76
CA VAL A 125 1.70 -5.35 20.11
C VAL A 125 0.51 -6.07 19.45
N THR A 126 -0.61 -6.14 20.13
CA THR A 126 -1.83 -6.76 19.58
C THR A 126 -2.33 -5.99 18.35
N TYR A 127 -2.36 -4.67 18.43
CA TYR A 127 -2.80 -3.83 17.33
C TYR A 127 -1.82 -3.82 16.14
N ILE A 128 -0.50 -3.93 16.38
CA ILE A 128 0.48 -4.17 15.30
C ILE A 128 0.14 -5.44 14.54
N LYS A 129 -0.17 -6.54 15.23
CA LYS A 129 -0.54 -7.80 14.58
C LYS A 129 -1.82 -7.69 13.77
N TYR A 130 -2.84 -7.00 14.28
CA TYR A 130 -4.09 -6.75 13.55
C TYR A 130 -3.86 -5.91 12.29
N PHE A 131 -3.08 -4.85 12.42
CA PHE A 131 -2.80 -3.92 11.32
C PHE A 131 -1.93 -4.54 10.23
N THR A 132 -1.01 -5.44 10.60
CA THR A 132 -0.09 -6.09 9.65
C THR A 132 -0.58 -7.44 9.12
N ALA A 133 -1.73 -7.94 9.55
CA ALA A 133 -2.24 -9.24 9.12
C ALA A 133 -2.49 -9.31 7.59
N GLY A 134 -2.83 -8.18 6.96
CA GLY A 134 -3.05 -8.05 5.51
C GLY A 134 -1.80 -7.77 4.68
N ILE A 135 -0.61 -7.67 5.29
CA ILE A 135 0.59 -7.13 4.63
C ILE A 135 1.06 -7.92 3.40
N LEU A 136 0.78 -9.22 3.34
CA LEU A 136 1.09 -10.04 2.15
C LEU A 136 0.21 -9.64 0.94
N PHE A 137 -1.01 -9.19 1.18
CA PHE A 137 -1.87 -8.64 0.14
C PHE A 137 -1.38 -7.26 -0.32
N LEU A 138 -0.90 -6.44 0.61
CA LEU A 138 -0.23 -5.17 0.31
C LEU A 138 1.00 -5.40 -0.58
N ALA A 139 1.81 -6.44 -0.30
CA ALA A 139 2.97 -6.84 -1.10
C ALA A 139 2.64 -7.19 -2.55
N ILE A 140 1.41 -7.59 -2.84
CA ILE A 140 0.91 -7.81 -4.19
C ILE A 140 0.41 -6.50 -4.79
N GLN A 141 -0.36 -5.73 -4.04
CA GLN A 141 -1.00 -4.52 -4.53
C GLN A 141 -0.01 -3.42 -4.92
N TYR A 142 1.01 -3.14 -4.08
CA TYR A 142 1.99 -2.09 -4.33
C TYR A 142 2.67 -2.23 -5.70
N PRO A 143 3.35 -3.36 -6.01
CA PRO A 143 3.97 -3.52 -7.32
C PRO A 143 2.95 -3.47 -8.47
N LEU A 144 1.73 -4.01 -8.31
CA LEU A 144 0.74 -3.97 -9.38
C LEU A 144 0.31 -2.54 -9.72
N VAL A 145 0.11 -1.68 -8.73
CA VAL A 145 -0.27 -0.27 -8.93
C VAL A 145 0.88 0.53 -9.53
N ASP A 146 2.09 0.39 -8.99
CA ASP A 146 3.26 1.13 -9.45
C ASP A 146 3.64 0.73 -10.89
N GLU A 147 3.54 -0.55 -11.21
CA GLU A 147 3.84 -1.04 -12.56
C GLU A 147 2.73 -0.69 -13.58
N LEU A 148 1.48 -0.54 -13.17
CA LEU A 148 0.46 0.06 -14.03
C LEU A 148 0.85 1.48 -14.45
N THR A 149 1.47 2.24 -13.56
CA THR A 149 2.00 3.57 -13.86
C THR A 149 3.17 3.48 -14.87
N ALA A 150 4.10 2.54 -14.66
CA ALA A 150 5.20 2.27 -15.59
C ALA A 150 4.73 1.85 -17.01
N LEU A 151 3.59 1.16 -17.09
CA LEU A 151 2.94 0.79 -18.36
C LEU A 151 2.12 1.94 -18.98
N GLY A 152 2.14 3.15 -18.39
CA GLY A 152 1.38 4.32 -18.85
C GLY A 152 -0.12 4.28 -18.51
N GLN A 153 -0.57 3.32 -17.68
CA GLN A 153 -1.97 3.18 -17.25
C GLN A 153 -2.25 3.98 -15.98
N VAL A 154 -1.82 5.25 -15.97
CA VAL A 154 -1.84 6.12 -14.77
C VAL A 154 -3.26 6.28 -14.18
N ARG A 155 -4.29 6.39 -15.02
CA ARG A 155 -5.68 6.54 -14.55
C ARG A 155 -6.13 5.33 -13.75
N LEU A 156 -5.81 4.12 -14.21
CA LEU A 156 -6.18 2.89 -13.52
C LEU A 156 -5.36 2.73 -12.21
N ALA A 157 -4.07 3.03 -12.24
CA ALA A 157 -3.21 3.03 -11.06
C ALA A 157 -3.77 3.97 -9.97
N LEU A 158 -4.11 5.20 -10.35
CA LEU A 158 -4.74 6.17 -9.44
C LEU A 158 -6.09 5.67 -8.90
N SER A 159 -6.94 5.09 -9.76
CA SER A 159 -8.23 4.54 -9.33
C SER A 159 -8.07 3.41 -8.30
N CYS A 160 -7.10 2.50 -8.49
CA CYS A 160 -6.81 1.44 -7.53
C CYS A 160 -6.26 1.99 -6.21
N SER A 161 -5.38 3.01 -6.26
CA SER A 161 -4.84 3.67 -5.06
C SER A 161 -5.93 4.40 -4.27
N VAL A 162 -6.78 5.17 -4.95
CA VAL A 162 -7.90 5.89 -4.32
C VAL A 162 -8.90 4.90 -3.74
N PHE A 163 -9.22 3.82 -4.45
CA PHE A 163 -10.12 2.78 -3.98
C PHE A 163 -9.64 2.18 -2.65
N ARG A 164 -8.34 1.85 -2.52
CA ARG A 164 -7.76 1.37 -1.26
C ARG A 164 -7.92 2.39 -0.13
N LYS A 165 -7.62 3.67 -0.40
CA LYS A 165 -7.76 4.75 0.58
C LYS A 165 -9.22 4.95 1.01
N CYS A 166 -10.17 4.83 0.08
CA CYS A 166 -11.61 4.88 0.39
C CYS A 166 -12.03 3.70 1.27
N LEU A 167 -11.54 2.48 0.99
CA LEU A 167 -11.84 1.30 1.81
C LEU A 167 -11.29 1.45 3.22
N PHE A 168 -10.04 1.92 3.35
CA PHE A 168 -9.44 2.18 4.66
C PHE A 168 -10.24 3.22 5.44
N THR A 169 -10.57 4.36 4.82
CA THR A 169 -11.38 5.41 5.44
C THR A 169 -12.77 4.90 5.84
N ALA A 170 -13.42 4.12 5.00
CA ALA A 170 -14.69 3.48 5.33
C ALA A 170 -14.55 2.53 6.52
N GLY A 171 -13.49 1.73 6.56
CA GLY A 171 -13.15 0.87 7.69
C GLY A 171 -12.95 1.65 8.99
N LEU A 172 -12.22 2.76 8.93
CA LEU A 172 -12.00 3.65 10.09
C LEU A 172 -13.30 4.20 10.68
N LEU A 173 -14.31 4.45 9.84
CA LEU A 173 -15.58 5.02 10.29
C LEU A 173 -16.59 3.95 10.71
N LEU A 174 -16.62 2.81 10.01
CA LEU A 174 -17.63 1.76 10.23
C LEU A 174 -17.25 0.79 11.35
N LEU A 175 -15.99 0.35 11.42
CA LEU A 175 -15.59 -0.67 12.40
C LEU A 175 -15.79 -0.23 13.86
N PRO A 176 -15.38 0.97 14.27
CA PRO A 176 -15.60 1.40 15.65
C PRO A 176 -17.08 1.59 15.99
N ALA A 177 -17.91 1.95 15.01
CA ALA A 177 -19.34 2.08 15.21
C ALA A 177 -20.06 0.72 15.37
N LEU A 178 -19.54 -0.34 14.75
CA LEU A 178 -20.14 -1.67 14.75
C LEU A 178 -19.58 -2.59 15.83
N ALA A 179 -18.28 -2.50 16.11
CA ALA A 179 -17.56 -3.48 16.91
C ALA A 179 -16.72 -2.87 18.05
N GLY A 180 -16.67 -1.55 18.15
CA GLY A 180 -15.90 -0.82 19.16
C GLY A 180 -14.55 -0.30 18.64
N ALA A 181 -13.97 0.67 19.41
CA ALA A 181 -12.80 1.45 18.98
C ALA A 181 -11.55 0.60 18.64
N GLU A 182 -11.34 -0.50 19.33
CA GLU A 182 -10.20 -1.39 19.12
C GLU A 182 -10.20 -2.05 17.72
N HIS A 183 -11.38 -2.31 17.17
CA HIS A 183 -11.52 -2.94 15.85
C HIS A 183 -11.12 -2.01 14.70
N THR A 184 -10.92 -0.72 14.96
CA THR A 184 -10.39 0.25 13.99
C THR A 184 -9.05 -0.21 13.39
N PHE A 185 -8.22 -0.94 14.15
CA PHE A 185 -6.93 -1.45 13.67
C PHE A 185 -7.04 -2.56 12.61
N TRP A 186 -8.21 -3.15 12.40
CA TRP A 186 -8.46 -4.08 11.30
C TRP A 186 -8.76 -3.38 9.96
N ALA A 187 -8.99 -2.06 9.99
CA ALA A 187 -9.34 -1.31 8.78
C ALA A 187 -8.28 -1.43 7.68
N GLU A 188 -6.99 -1.39 8.04
CA GLU A 188 -5.88 -1.53 7.09
C GLU A 188 -5.86 -2.92 6.46
N THR A 189 -5.92 -3.96 7.28
CA THR A 189 -5.96 -5.35 6.81
C THR A 189 -7.12 -5.61 5.85
N ILE A 190 -8.32 -5.13 6.16
CA ILE A 190 -9.49 -5.28 5.29
C ILE A 190 -9.28 -4.53 3.98
N ALA A 191 -8.77 -3.28 4.06
CA ALA A 191 -8.49 -2.48 2.88
C ALA A 191 -7.44 -3.16 1.98
N ASP A 192 -6.38 -3.70 2.56
CA ASP A 192 -5.32 -4.39 1.83
C ASP A 192 -5.82 -5.64 1.11
N VAL A 193 -6.59 -6.49 1.80
CA VAL A 193 -7.14 -7.73 1.22
C VAL A 193 -8.07 -7.40 0.05
N VAL A 194 -9.07 -6.53 0.28
CA VAL A 194 -10.09 -6.21 -0.74
C VAL A 194 -9.46 -5.49 -1.93
N SER A 195 -8.61 -4.51 -1.67
CA SER A 195 -7.97 -3.74 -2.75
C SER A 195 -6.97 -4.57 -3.56
N ALA A 196 -6.23 -5.48 -2.92
CA ALA A 196 -5.34 -6.40 -3.63
C ALA A 196 -6.12 -7.34 -4.56
N CYS A 197 -7.24 -7.88 -4.12
CA CYS A 197 -8.10 -8.71 -4.96
C CYS A 197 -8.61 -7.95 -6.18
N VAL A 198 -9.14 -6.74 -5.97
CA VAL A 198 -9.66 -5.89 -7.06
C VAL A 198 -8.54 -5.47 -8.01
N THR A 199 -7.41 -4.99 -7.48
CA THR A 199 -6.26 -4.57 -8.30
C THR A 199 -5.69 -5.74 -9.10
N SER A 200 -5.58 -6.92 -8.49
CA SER A 200 -5.11 -8.13 -9.18
C SER A 200 -6.04 -8.53 -10.31
N ALA A 201 -7.36 -8.47 -10.13
CA ALA A 201 -8.33 -8.77 -11.16
C ALA A 201 -8.19 -7.82 -12.36
N PHE A 202 -8.10 -6.50 -12.11
CA PHE A 202 -7.88 -5.51 -13.17
C PHE A 202 -6.53 -5.70 -13.85
N PHE A 203 -5.47 -5.97 -13.09
CA PHE A 203 -4.14 -6.17 -13.63
C PHE A 203 -4.10 -7.41 -14.54
N LEU A 204 -4.63 -8.54 -14.10
CA LEU A 204 -4.66 -9.77 -14.89
C LEU A 204 -5.46 -9.61 -16.19
N TRP A 205 -6.50 -8.78 -16.19
CA TRP A 205 -7.30 -8.50 -17.39
C TRP A 205 -6.59 -7.53 -18.35
N LEU A 206 -5.92 -6.48 -17.81
CA LEU A 206 -5.33 -5.42 -18.63
C LEU A 206 -3.91 -5.74 -19.10
N PHE A 207 -3.10 -6.34 -18.25
CA PHE A 207 -1.67 -6.56 -18.49
C PHE A 207 -1.37 -7.32 -19.78
N PRO A 208 -2.04 -8.45 -20.08
CA PRO A 208 -1.81 -9.14 -21.35
C PRO A 208 -2.18 -8.29 -22.57
N LYS A 209 -3.25 -7.50 -22.47
CA LYS A 209 -3.73 -6.62 -23.55
C LYS A 209 -2.75 -5.47 -23.80
N ALA A 210 -2.25 -4.84 -22.74
CA ALA A 210 -1.27 -3.76 -22.83
C ALA A 210 0.03 -4.26 -23.49
N LEU A 211 0.52 -5.43 -23.10
CA LEU A 211 1.72 -6.03 -23.67
C LEU A 211 1.55 -6.37 -25.17
N ARG A 212 0.45 -6.98 -25.56
CA ARG A 212 0.16 -7.30 -26.99
C ARG A 212 0.11 -6.04 -27.84
N ARG A 213 -0.64 -5.03 -27.41
CA ARG A 213 -0.73 -3.74 -28.13
C ARG A 213 0.65 -3.09 -28.32
N ARG A 214 1.50 -3.16 -27.31
CA ARG A 214 2.83 -2.59 -27.41
C ARG A 214 3.73 -3.38 -28.34
N GLU A 215 3.68 -4.70 -28.30
CA GLU A 215 4.43 -5.57 -29.21
C GLU A 215 4.04 -5.32 -30.68
N GLU A 216 2.74 -5.21 -30.97
CA GLU A 216 2.22 -4.89 -32.30
C GLU A 216 2.69 -3.49 -32.77
N ALA A 217 2.60 -2.48 -31.90
CA ALA A 217 3.06 -1.12 -32.22
C ALA A 217 4.56 -1.07 -32.54
N VAL A 218 5.40 -1.78 -31.80
CA VAL A 218 6.85 -1.82 -32.06
C VAL A 218 7.17 -2.55 -33.36
N ARG A 219 6.45 -3.63 -33.69
CA ARG A 219 6.60 -4.34 -34.97
C ARG A 219 6.26 -3.46 -36.18
N GLN A 220 5.21 -2.63 -36.07
CA GLN A 220 4.83 -1.68 -37.11
C GLN A 220 5.86 -0.58 -37.34
N TRP A 221 6.53 -0.10 -36.26
CA TRP A 221 7.59 0.92 -36.36
C TRP A 221 8.87 0.40 -37.02
N GLY A 222 9.15 -0.87 -36.95
CA GLY A 222 10.31 -1.52 -37.58
C GLY A 222 10.11 -1.87 -39.06
N GLN A 223 8.92 -1.66 -39.65
CA GLN A 223 8.68 -1.85 -41.08
C GLN A 223 9.03 -0.55 -41.83
N PRO A 224 9.83 -0.62 -42.93
CA PRO A 224 10.07 0.56 -43.74
C PRO A 224 8.73 1.03 -44.38
N PRO A 225 8.57 2.34 -44.60
CA PRO A 225 7.38 2.86 -45.28
C PRO A 225 7.27 2.23 -46.67
N GLN A 226 6.09 1.67 -46.97
CA GLN A 226 5.77 1.13 -48.32
C GLN A 226 5.60 2.25 -49.33
#